data_20ab9107a5d704afc7fd23d0082b438b
#
_entry.id   20ab9107a5d704afc7fd23d0082b438b
#
_cell.length_a   1.000
_cell.length_b   1.000
_cell.length_c   1.000
_cell.angle_alpha   90.00
_cell.angle_beta   90.00
_cell.angle_gamma   90.00
#
_symmetry.space_group_name_H-M   'P 1'
#
loop_
_entity.id
_entity.type
_entity.pdbx_description
1 polymer ?
#
loop_
_entity_poly.entity_id
_entity_poly.type
_entity_poly.pdbx_seq_one_letter_code
_entity_poly.pdbx_strand_id
1 'polypeptide(L)'
;MAARLLESNAYNDVADYRISPTEDSLNNHDALDLWLRQTVGTARHVSGTCKMGPVSDPMTVVDQHCRVKGIVGLWVVDASIMPRVPRSGGTRATVLMIAERVVEWISEA
;
A
#
# COMPACT_ATOMS: atom_id res chain seq x y z
N MET A 1 1.24 4.44 -17.51
CA MET A 1 2.38 3.51 -17.32
C MET A 1 2.00 2.07 -17.68
N ALA A 2 0.97 1.46 -17.10
CA ALA A 2 0.56 0.09 -17.43
C ALA A 2 0.20 -0.10 -18.94
N ALA A 3 -0.57 0.82 -19.54
CA ALA A 3 -0.90 0.76 -20.97
C ALA A 3 0.36 0.71 -21.86
N ARG A 4 1.33 1.59 -21.61
CA ARG A 4 2.61 1.60 -22.35
C ARG A 4 3.43 0.33 -22.19
N LEU A 5 3.30 -0.38 -21.06
CA LEU A 5 3.95 -1.66 -20.84
C LEU A 5 3.31 -2.73 -21.75
N LEU A 6 1.99 -2.75 -21.83
CA LEU A 6 1.24 -3.71 -22.65
C LEU A 6 1.44 -3.49 -24.17
N GLU A 7 1.84 -2.29 -24.58
CA GLU A 7 2.17 -1.94 -25.96
C GLU A 7 3.63 -2.28 -26.34
N SER A 8 4.41 -2.82 -25.42
CA SER A 8 5.80 -3.22 -25.68
C SER A 8 5.87 -4.53 -26.48
N ASN A 9 6.90 -4.66 -27.32
CA ASN A 9 7.12 -5.88 -28.11
C ASN A 9 7.19 -7.16 -27.25
N ALA A 10 7.63 -7.06 -25.98
CA ALA A 10 7.70 -8.18 -25.06
C ALA A 10 6.32 -8.77 -24.71
N TYR A 11 5.24 -8.01 -24.86
CA TYR A 11 3.87 -8.47 -24.62
C TYR A 11 3.14 -8.95 -25.87
N ASN A 12 3.62 -8.60 -27.08
CA ASN A 12 2.97 -8.99 -28.34
C ASN A 12 2.86 -10.50 -28.54
N ASP A 13 3.78 -11.28 -27.93
CA ASP A 13 3.79 -12.75 -28.03
C ASP A 13 2.86 -13.42 -27.00
N VAL A 14 2.35 -12.68 -26.01
CA VAL A 14 1.55 -13.23 -24.90
C VAL A 14 0.19 -12.58 -24.72
N ALA A 15 -0.11 -11.48 -25.44
CA ALA A 15 -1.37 -10.76 -25.36
C ALA A 15 -1.77 -10.19 -26.72
N ASP A 16 -2.91 -10.63 -27.23
CA ASP A 16 -3.43 -10.19 -28.54
C ASP A 16 -3.98 -8.76 -28.48
N TYR A 17 -4.78 -8.45 -27.45
CA TYR A 17 -5.43 -7.14 -27.34
C TYR A 17 -5.81 -6.82 -25.90
N ARG A 18 -6.05 -5.55 -25.65
CA ARG A 18 -6.57 -5.05 -24.37
C ARG A 18 -8.09 -5.15 -24.35
N ILE A 19 -8.63 -5.79 -23.32
CA ILE A 19 -10.06 -5.88 -23.11
C ILE A 19 -10.61 -4.60 -22.47
N SER A 20 -9.91 -4.07 -21.47
CA SER A 20 -10.36 -2.89 -20.69
C SER A 20 -9.17 -2.18 -20.02
N PRO A 21 -9.16 -0.84 -19.90
CA PRO A 21 -10.06 0.09 -20.59
C PRO A 21 -9.89 0.03 -22.11
N THR A 22 -10.92 0.44 -22.86
CA THR A 22 -10.85 0.52 -24.32
C THR A 22 -9.89 1.63 -24.77
N GLU A 23 -9.46 1.59 -26.03
CA GLU A 23 -8.60 2.63 -26.61
C GLU A 23 -9.26 4.01 -26.54
N ASP A 24 -10.56 4.09 -26.85
CA ASP A 24 -11.33 5.33 -26.77
C ASP A 24 -11.35 5.89 -25.34
N SER A 25 -11.48 5.01 -24.35
CA SER A 25 -11.43 5.43 -22.94
C SER A 25 -10.06 5.97 -22.52
N LEU A 26 -8.96 5.43 -23.05
CA LEU A 26 -7.61 5.92 -22.74
C LEU A 26 -7.31 7.28 -23.37
N ASN A 27 -7.88 7.56 -24.52
CA ASN A 27 -7.65 8.78 -25.29
C ASN A 27 -8.59 9.94 -24.91
N ASN A 28 -9.61 9.66 -24.09
CA ASN A 28 -10.57 10.64 -23.59
C ASN A 28 -10.55 10.71 -22.07
N HIS A 29 -10.20 11.87 -21.52
CA HIS A 29 -10.10 12.08 -20.06
C HIS A 29 -11.40 11.79 -19.30
N ASP A 30 -12.54 12.26 -19.83
CA ASP A 30 -13.84 12.07 -19.17
C ASP A 30 -14.27 10.60 -19.20
N ALA A 31 -14.04 9.92 -20.33
CA ALA A 31 -14.31 8.49 -20.47
C ALA A 31 -13.40 7.65 -19.54
N LEU A 32 -12.14 8.04 -19.41
CA LEU A 32 -11.20 7.38 -18.50
C LEU A 32 -11.59 7.59 -17.03
N ASP A 33 -11.96 8.81 -16.64
CA ASP A 33 -12.40 9.10 -15.28
C ASP A 33 -13.68 8.31 -14.93
N LEU A 34 -14.64 8.28 -15.85
CA LEU A 34 -15.85 7.47 -15.67
C LEU A 34 -15.53 5.98 -15.52
N TRP A 35 -14.67 5.44 -16.38
CA TRP A 35 -14.25 4.05 -16.30
C TRP A 35 -13.54 3.75 -14.97
N LEU A 36 -12.63 4.62 -14.52
CA LEU A 36 -11.94 4.49 -13.23
C LEU A 36 -12.94 4.46 -12.08
N ARG A 37 -13.91 5.37 -12.04
CA ARG A 37 -14.95 5.42 -10.98
C ARG A 37 -15.81 4.17 -10.95
N GLN A 38 -16.09 3.57 -12.10
CA GLN A 38 -16.91 2.37 -12.22
C GLN A 38 -16.13 1.08 -11.89
N THR A 39 -14.80 1.11 -12.09
CA THR A 39 -13.97 -0.11 -12.04
C THR A 39 -13.11 -0.17 -10.77
N VAL A 40 -12.82 0.99 -10.13
CA VAL A 40 -11.97 1.03 -8.95
C VAL A 40 -12.55 0.20 -7.82
N GLY A 41 -11.71 -0.62 -7.23
CA GLY A 41 -12.05 -1.47 -6.10
C GLY A 41 -11.01 -1.42 -5.00
N THR A 42 -11.26 -2.13 -3.93
CA THR A 42 -10.29 -2.25 -2.83
C THR A 42 -9.29 -3.36 -3.10
N ALA A 43 -8.01 -3.09 -2.86
CA ALA A 43 -6.96 -4.11 -2.83
C ALA A 43 -6.94 -4.90 -1.50
N ARG A 44 -7.83 -4.60 -0.56
CA ARG A 44 -7.94 -5.22 0.77
C ARG A 44 -6.66 -5.07 1.62
N HIS A 45 -5.88 -4.04 1.38
CA HIS A 45 -4.68 -3.70 2.14
C HIS A 45 -4.99 -2.60 3.15
N VAL A 46 -5.80 -2.92 4.15
CA VAL A 46 -6.13 -1.99 5.25
C VAL A 46 -4.87 -1.67 6.03
N SER A 47 -4.62 -0.37 6.28
CA SER A 47 -3.42 0.11 6.97
C SER A 47 -3.68 1.46 7.64
N GLY A 48 -2.79 1.87 8.56
CA GLY A 48 -2.80 3.20 9.14
C GLY A 48 -3.74 3.42 10.34
N THR A 49 -4.46 2.41 10.81
CA THR A 49 -5.39 2.54 11.96
C THR A 49 -4.67 2.70 13.30
N CYS A 50 -3.42 2.22 13.42
CA CYS A 50 -2.52 2.45 14.56
C CYS A 50 -1.28 3.23 14.11
N LYS A 51 -1.48 4.30 13.34
CA LYS A 51 -0.45 5.06 12.65
C LYS A 51 0.76 5.37 13.55
N MET A 52 1.95 5.06 13.04
CA MET A 52 3.23 5.44 13.63
C MET A 52 3.50 6.94 13.43
N GLY A 53 4.14 7.55 14.43
CA GLY A 53 4.62 8.91 14.27
C GLY A 53 5.17 9.54 15.57
N PRO A 54 5.58 10.81 15.50
CA PRO A 54 6.19 11.51 16.62
C PRO A 54 5.21 11.70 17.78
N VAL A 55 5.75 11.90 18.99
CA VAL A 55 4.94 12.14 20.20
C VAL A 55 4.09 13.40 20.05
N SER A 56 4.57 14.38 19.30
CA SER A 56 3.87 15.65 19.04
C SER A 56 2.63 15.53 18.14
N ASP A 57 2.47 14.42 17.39
CA ASP A 57 1.28 14.19 16.59
C ASP A 57 0.24 13.41 17.42
N PRO A 58 -0.89 14.04 17.81
CA PRO A 58 -1.92 13.40 18.63
C PRO A 58 -2.68 12.30 17.87
N MET A 59 -2.55 12.22 16.55
CA MET A 59 -3.20 11.21 15.71
C MET A 59 -2.38 9.93 15.58
N THR A 60 -1.21 9.84 16.23
CA THR A 60 -0.38 8.64 16.18
C THR A 60 -0.56 7.77 17.41
N VAL A 61 -0.62 6.46 17.18
CA VAL A 61 -0.87 5.45 18.22
C VAL A 61 0.42 4.82 18.72
N VAL A 62 1.39 4.61 17.83
CA VAL A 62 2.69 4.01 18.18
C VAL A 62 3.85 4.94 17.87
N ASP A 63 4.96 4.73 18.57
CA ASP A 63 6.24 5.41 18.32
C ASP A 63 7.03 4.72 17.18
N GLN A 64 8.24 5.24 16.92
CA GLN A 64 9.14 4.69 15.89
C GLN A 64 9.65 3.26 16.18
N HIS A 65 9.45 2.73 17.38
CA HIS A 65 9.77 1.37 17.78
C HIS A 65 8.52 0.49 17.91
N CYS A 66 7.40 0.93 17.32
CA CYS A 66 6.11 0.23 17.34
C CYS A 66 5.49 0.06 18.73
N ARG A 67 5.96 0.80 19.75
CA ARG A 67 5.41 0.78 21.10
C ARG A 67 4.17 1.66 21.19
N VAL A 68 3.12 1.15 21.80
CA VAL A 68 1.88 1.92 22.02
C VAL A 68 2.15 3.07 22.99
N LYS A 69 1.81 4.28 22.60
CA LYS A 69 1.99 5.47 23.43
C LYS A 69 1.13 5.40 24.68
N GLY A 70 1.74 5.67 25.83
CA GLY A 70 1.06 5.69 27.12
C GLY A 70 0.82 4.31 27.75
N ILE A 71 1.23 3.22 27.12
CA ILE A 71 1.12 1.85 27.65
C ILE A 71 2.49 1.19 27.62
N VAL A 72 2.92 0.67 28.76
CA VAL A 72 4.20 -0.05 28.88
C VAL A 72 4.01 -1.52 28.50
N GLY A 73 4.96 -2.07 27.72
CA GLY A 73 4.96 -3.49 27.36
C GLY A 73 3.99 -3.89 26.25
N LEU A 74 3.45 -2.93 25.47
CA LEU A 74 2.55 -3.21 24.35
C LEU A 74 3.11 -2.67 23.05
N TRP A 75 3.11 -3.52 22.02
CA TRP A 75 3.52 -3.20 20.66
C TRP A 75 2.40 -3.50 19.66
N VAL A 76 2.35 -2.77 18.55
CA VAL A 76 1.55 -3.10 17.37
C VAL A 76 2.49 -3.28 16.19
N VAL A 77 2.45 -4.46 15.55
CA VAL A 77 3.46 -4.90 14.57
C VAL A 77 2.79 -5.46 13.31
N ASP A 78 2.01 -4.64 12.65
CA ASP A 78 1.30 -5.01 11.43
C ASP A 78 1.11 -3.81 10.48
N ALA A 79 0.30 -3.96 9.43
CA ALA A 79 0.05 -2.90 8.47
C ALA A 79 -0.62 -1.65 9.08
N SER A 80 -1.26 -1.77 10.26
CA SER A 80 -1.95 -0.65 10.89
C SER A 80 -1.02 0.47 11.33
N ILE A 81 0.27 0.17 11.58
CA ILE A 81 1.26 1.20 11.96
C ILE A 81 1.72 2.06 10.80
N MET A 82 1.50 1.65 9.55
CA MET A 82 1.99 2.35 8.38
C MET A 82 1.33 3.72 8.22
N PRO A 83 2.09 4.83 8.20
CA PRO A 83 1.52 6.17 7.99
C PRO A 83 1.02 6.37 6.56
N ARG A 84 1.50 5.55 5.61
CA ARG A 84 1.09 5.53 4.20
C ARG A 84 1.21 4.12 3.64
N VAL A 85 0.31 3.78 2.70
CA VAL A 85 0.39 2.51 1.96
C VAL A 85 1.61 2.54 1.03
N PRO A 86 2.44 1.49 0.98
CA PRO A 86 3.55 1.38 0.04
C PRO A 86 3.08 1.46 -1.42
N ARG A 87 3.91 2.06 -2.29
CA ARG A 87 3.57 2.28 -3.71
C ARG A 87 3.47 1.01 -4.54
N SER A 88 4.18 -0.05 -4.16
CA SER A 88 4.24 -1.29 -4.94
C SER A 88 4.20 -2.51 -4.04
N GLY A 89 3.75 -3.64 -4.58
CA GLY A 89 3.77 -4.94 -3.90
C GLY A 89 2.78 -5.11 -2.74
N GLY A 90 1.92 -4.12 -2.51
CA GLY A 90 0.99 -4.13 -1.37
C GLY A 90 1.70 -4.03 -0.02
N THR A 91 1.02 -4.42 1.05
CA THR A 91 1.53 -4.28 2.43
C THR A 91 2.41 -5.45 2.89
N ARG A 92 2.35 -6.60 2.22
CA ARG A 92 2.90 -7.87 2.72
C ARG A 92 4.41 -7.82 2.99
N ALA A 93 5.21 -7.41 2.02
CA ALA A 93 6.67 -7.35 2.17
C ALA A 93 7.07 -6.35 3.27
N THR A 94 6.38 -5.20 3.32
CA THR A 94 6.63 -4.19 4.34
C THR A 94 6.26 -4.70 5.74
N VAL A 95 5.16 -5.44 5.89
CA VAL A 95 4.77 -6.03 7.20
C VAL A 95 5.81 -7.04 7.67
N LEU A 96 6.30 -7.91 6.78
CA LEU A 96 7.37 -8.85 7.12
C LEU A 96 8.63 -8.14 7.59
N MET A 97 9.08 -7.11 6.87
CA MET A 97 10.24 -6.30 7.24
C MET A 97 10.04 -5.62 8.62
N ILE A 98 8.86 -5.07 8.88
CA ILE A 98 8.53 -4.46 10.18
C ILE A 98 8.59 -5.51 11.29
N ALA A 99 7.98 -6.68 11.07
CA ALA A 99 7.94 -7.75 12.06
C ALA A 99 9.34 -8.25 12.43
N GLU A 100 10.18 -8.53 11.45
CA GLU A 100 11.59 -8.94 11.65
C GLU A 100 12.35 -7.88 12.48
N ARG A 101 12.19 -6.61 12.12
CA ARG A 101 12.87 -5.53 12.84
C ARG A 101 12.41 -5.36 14.27
N VAL A 102 11.11 -5.48 14.53
CA VAL A 102 10.55 -5.30 15.89
C VAL A 102 10.88 -6.48 16.79
N VAL A 103 10.98 -7.70 16.28
CA VAL A 103 11.41 -8.87 17.06
C VAL A 103 12.81 -8.66 17.63
N GLU A 104 13.75 -8.08 16.86
CA GLU A 104 15.07 -7.72 17.39
C GLU A 104 14.95 -6.77 18.60
N TRP A 105 14.18 -5.70 18.48
CA TRP A 105 14.00 -4.73 19.57
C TRP A 105 13.32 -5.31 20.82
N ILE A 106 12.36 -6.22 20.65
CA ILE A 106 11.69 -6.87 21.78
C ILE A 106 12.64 -7.84 22.50
N SER A 107 13.51 -8.52 21.75
CA SER A 107 14.46 -9.47 22.33
C SER A 107 15.64 -8.80 23.06
N GLU A 108 15.90 -7.52 22.77
CA GLU A 108 16.94 -6.72 23.41
C GLU A 108 16.42 -5.90 24.61
N ALA A 109 15.10 -5.87 24.85
CA ALA A 109 14.46 -5.05 25.88
C ALA A 109 14.29 -5.82 27.20
#